data_c2a323f7fec4146ad943dd98d759a377
#
_entry.id   c2a323f7fec4146ad943dd98d759a377
#
_cell.length_a   1.000
_cell.length_b   1.000
_cell.length_c   1.000
_cell.angle_alpha   90.00
_cell.angle_beta   90.00
_cell.angle_gamma   90.00
#
_symmetry.space_group_name_H-M   'P 1'
#
loop_
_entity.id
_entity.type
_entity.pdbx_description
1 polymer ?
#
loop_
_entity_poly.entity_id
_entity_poly.type
_entity_poly.pdbx_seq_one_letter_code
_entity_poly.pdbx_strand_id
1 'polypeptide(L)'
;TPSLEGAGRQEILNICSKTGCQIQVVPGIYQLVNGEVTISKLRRVELQDLLGRDPIRVNLGEICGYINDKTVLITGGGGSIGSELCRQIARHKPRRLVIFDIYENNAYDIQMELRREHPELTLDVCIGSVRDRGRVDDLLDTYQPDLIFHAAAHKHVPLMEDSPNEAIKNNVFGTYNMAQSAAAHGVKRFVLISTDKAVNPTNIMGASKRLCEMVVQMMDRRSGTEFVAVRFGNVLGSNGSVVPLFERQIACGGPVTVTHPEITRFFMTIPEAVSLVLQAGYYAKGGEIFVLDMGQPVKIDDMARQLIRLSGFEPGVDIPIIYNGLRPGEKLDEGLL
;
A
#
# COMPACT_ATOMS: atom_id res chain seq x y z
N THR A 1 -11.88 -19.44 17.90
CA THR A 1 -11.66 -18.94 19.25
C THR A 1 -11.02 -17.56 19.16
N PRO A 2 -11.68 -16.48 19.69
CA PRO A 2 -11.20 -15.10 19.57
C PRO A 2 -9.86 -14.83 20.26
N SER A 3 -9.38 -15.76 21.10
CA SER A 3 -8.18 -15.61 21.93
C SER A 3 -6.94 -16.33 21.39
N LEU A 4 -7.00 -16.92 20.19
CA LEU A 4 -5.83 -17.55 19.57
C LEU A 4 -4.99 -16.53 18.83
N GLU A 5 -3.71 -16.49 19.13
CA GLU A 5 -2.69 -15.74 18.38
C GLU A 5 -2.61 -16.23 16.93
N GLY A 6 -2.10 -15.39 16.03
CA GLY A 6 -2.12 -15.60 14.58
C GLY A 6 -1.67 -16.99 14.11
N ALA A 7 -0.61 -17.56 14.72
CA ALA A 7 -0.12 -18.91 14.39
C ALA A 7 -1.13 -20.02 14.70
N GLY A 8 -1.81 -19.97 15.86
CA GLY A 8 -2.84 -20.95 16.22
C GLY A 8 -4.09 -20.85 15.34
N ARG A 9 -4.43 -19.62 14.88
CA ARG A 9 -5.53 -19.40 13.93
C ARG A 9 -5.21 -20.04 12.58
N GLN A 10 -3.99 -19.88 12.10
CA GLN A 10 -3.53 -20.46 10.84
C GLN A 10 -3.56 -22.00 10.87
N GLU A 11 -3.17 -22.63 11.99
CA GLU A 11 -3.23 -24.08 12.15
C GLU A 11 -4.67 -24.60 12.08
N ILE A 12 -5.62 -23.95 12.75
CA ILE A 12 -7.05 -24.29 12.68
C ILE A 12 -7.58 -24.14 11.25
N LEU A 13 -7.26 -23.02 10.57
CA LEU A 13 -7.68 -22.80 9.19
C LEU A 13 -7.10 -23.86 8.26
N ASN A 14 -5.85 -24.30 8.45
CA ASN A 14 -5.23 -25.37 7.70
C ASN A 14 -5.89 -26.73 7.94
N ILE A 15 -6.36 -27.01 9.17
CA ILE A 15 -7.12 -28.21 9.48
C ILE A 15 -8.50 -28.15 8.83
N CYS A 16 -9.21 -27.05 8.99
CA CYS A 16 -10.55 -26.87 8.43
C CYS A 16 -10.55 -26.89 6.89
N SER A 17 -9.52 -26.33 6.23
CA SER A 17 -9.43 -26.33 4.76
C SER A 17 -9.35 -27.73 4.15
N LYS A 18 -8.91 -28.75 4.92
CA LYS A 18 -8.85 -30.14 4.48
C LYS A 18 -10.21 -30.86 4.53
N THR A 19 -11.23 -30.23 5.10
CA THR A 19 -12.54 -30.87 5.30
C THR A 19 -13.49 -30.72 4.11
N GLY A 20 -13.16 -29.90 3.11
CA GLY A 20 -14.04 -29.56 1.98
C GLY A 20 -15.26 -28.71 2.37
N CYS A 21 -15.34 -28.27 3.63
CA CYS A 21 -16.43 -27.43 4.12
C CYS A 21 -16.15 -25.94 3.81
N GLN A 22 -17.22 -25.18 3.63
CA GLN A 22 -17.11 -23.72 3.51
C GLN A 22 -16.74 -23.11 4.86
N ILE A 23 -15.57 -22.48 4.94
CA ILE A 23 -15.05 -21.90 6.18
C ILE A 23 -15.51 -20.46 6.32
N GLN A 24 -16.09 -20.13 7.47
CA GLN A 24 -16.48 -18.75 7.82
C GLN A 24 -15.85 -18.38 9.17
N VAL A 25 -15.42 -17.12 9.28
CA VAL A 25 -14.86 -16.58 10.52
C VAL A 25 -15.90 -15.76 11.26
N VAL A 26 -16.07 -16.05 12.54
CA VAL A 26 -16.87 -15.24 13.44
C VAL A 26 -16.02 -14.06 13.92
N PRO A 27 -16.48 -12.81 13.82
CA PRO A 27 -15.78 -11.66 14.38
C PRO A 27 -15.53 -11.83 15.89
N GLY A 28 -14.45 -11.22 16.39
CA GLY A 28 -14.13 -11.26 17.81
C GLY A 28 -15.25 -10.68 18.67
N ILE A 29 -15.46 -11.25 19.87
CA ILE A 29 -16.51 -10.81 20.83
C ILE A 29 -16.42 -9.30 21.10
N TYR A 30 -15.24 -8.71 21.14
CA TYR A 30 -15.03 -7.28 21.30
C TYR A 30 -15.64 -6.44 20.17
N GLN A 31 -15.56 -6.91 18.93
CA GLN A 31 -16.14 -6.25 17.76
C GLN A 31 -17.68 -6.34 17.76
N LEU A 32 -18.22 -7.42 18.33
CA LEU A 32 -19.67 -7.62 18.54
C LEU A 32 -20.20 -6.73 19.67
N VAL A 33 -19.45 -6.59 20.77
CA VAL A 33 -19.85 -5.80 21.95
C VAL A 33 -19.79 -4.30 21.66
N ASN A 34 -18.81 -3.85 20.87
CA ASN A 34 -18.66 -2.43 20.49
C ASN A 34 -19.59 -1.99 19.34
N GLY A 35 -20.46 -2.87 18.85
CA GLY A 35 -21.37 -2.54 17.75
C GLY A 35 -20.71 -2.38 16.37
N GLU A 36 -19.43 -2.67 16.26
CA GLU A 36 -18.68 -2.55 15.02
C GLU A 36 -19.07 -3.60 13.98
N VAL A 37 -19.58 -4.75 14.44
CA VAL A 37 -20.00 -5.87 13.57
C VAL A 37 -21.21 -6.58 14.14
N THR A 38 -22.21 -6.86 13.31
CA THR A 38 -23.39 -7.68 13.67
C THR A 38 -23.15 -9.16 13.36
N ILE A 39 -23.80 -10.05 14.11
CA ILE A 39 -23.71 -11.53 13.94
C ILE A 39 -24.06 -11.99 12.51
N SER A 40 -24.83 -11.18 11.76
CA SER A 40 -25.16 -11.43 10.35
C SER A 40 -23.98 -11.26 9.38
N LYS A 41 -22.83 -10.76 9.84
CA LYS A 41 -21.62 -10.58 9.04
C LYS A 41 -20.59 -11.69 9.30
N LEU A 42 -21.03 -12.95 9.24
CA LEU A 42 -20.09 -14.07 9.00
C LEU A 42 -19.38 -13.77 7.69
N ARG A 43 -18.07 -13.51 7.74
CA ARG A 43 -17.28 -13.28 6.53
C ARG A 43 -16.55 -14.57 6.14
N ARG A 44 -16.34 -14.73 4.85
CA ARG A 44 -15.43 -15.76 4.34
C ARG A 44 -14.02 -15.49 4.87
N VAL A 45 -13.23 -16.56 5.00
CA VAL A 45 -11.81 -16.43 5.32
C VAL A 45 -11.14 -15.60 4.23
N GLU A 46 -10.50 -14.52 4.63
CA GLU A 46 -9.73 -13.66 3.74
C GLU A 46 -8.24 -13.97 3.87
N LEU A 47 -7.47 -13.60 2.86
CA LEU A 47 -6.02 -13.81 2.87
C LEU A 47 -5.29 -13.21 4.07
N GLN A 48 -5.77 -12.09 4.59
CA GLN A 48 -5.22 -11.50 5.80
C GLN A 48 -5.29 -12.45 7.00
N ASP A 49 -6.30 -13.34 7.06
CA ASP A 49 -6.42 -14.36 8.10
C ASP A 49 -5.34 -15.45 7.98
N LEU A 50 -4.72 -15.57 6.80
CA LEU A 50 -3.69 -16.56 6.48
C LEU A 50 -2.25 -16.02 6.66
N LEU A 51 -2.06 -14.72 6.90
CA LEU A 51 -0.72 -14.17 7.10
C LEU A 51 -0.02 -14.65 8.37
N GLY A 52 -0.76 -15.32 9.28
CA GLY A 52 -0.20 -15.94 10.49
C GLY A 52 0.31 -14.96 11.52
N ARG A 53 0.02 -13.68 11.39
CA ARG A 53 0.32 -12.64 12.36
C ARG A 53 -0.87 -11.71 12.57
N ASP A 54 -0.94 -11.13 13.73
CA ASP A 54 -1.92 -10.06 13.97
C ASP A 54 -1.43 -8.74 13.34
N PRO A 55 -2.35 -7.95 12.76
CA PRO A 55 -2.01 -6.62 12.25
C PRO A 55 -1.46 -5.74 13.36
N ILE A 56 -0.43 -4.96 13.05
CA ILE A 56 0.08 -3.93 13.97
C ILE A 56 -1.02 -2.88 14.14
N ARG A 57 -1.44 -2.67 15.38
CA ARG A 57 -2.45 -1.66 15.73
C ARG A 57 -1.76 -0.39 16.19
N VAL A 58 -1.97 0.67 15.43
CA VAL A 58 -1.49 2.02 15.76
C VAL A 58 -2.63 2.82 16.39
N ASN A 59 -2.39 3.46 17.53
CA ASN A 59 -3.36 4.42 18.08
C ASN A 59 -3.30 5.73 17.29
N LEU A 60 -4.00 5.76 16.17
CA LEU A 60 -4.03 6.92 15.27
C LEU A 60 -4.60 8.18 15.96
N GLY A 61 -5.49 8.02 16.96
CA GLY A 61 -6.05 9.14 17.72
C GLY A 61 -4.98 9.95 18.45
N GLU A 62 -3.94 9.29 18.94
CA GLU A 62 -2.83 9.97 19.65
C GLU A 62 -1.83 10.60 18.68
N ILE A 63 -1.52 9.94 17.58
CA ILE A 63 -0.45 10.37 16.67
C ILE A 63 -0.91 11.31 15.57
N CYS A 64 -2.17 11.25 15.13
CA CYS A 64 -2.65 12.04 13.98
C CYS A 64 -3.05 13.49 14.32
N GLY A 65 -2.77 13.97 15.54
CA GLY A 65 -2.95 15.38 15.90
C GLY A 65 -2.21 16.35 14.97
N TYR A 66 -1.11 15.93 14.34
CA TYR A 66 -0.36 16.75 13.39
C TYR A 66 -1.11 16.97 12.05
N ILE A 67 -2.16 16.18 11.77
CA ILE A 67 -3.02 16.29 10.56
C ILE A 67 -4.19 17.24 10.83
N ASN A 68 -4.62 17.35 12.09
CA ASN A 68 -5.79 18.15 12.46
C ASN A 68 -5.59 19.61 12.04
N ASP A 69 -6.62 20.19 11.40
CA ASP A 69 -6.62 21.58 10.89
C ASP A 69 -5.47 21.87 9.89
N LYS A 70 -4.99 20.85 9.14
CA LYS A 70 -3.98 21.00 8.09
C LYS A 70 -4.55 20.81 6.71
N THR A 71 -3.96 21.49 5.73
CA THR A 71 -4.17 21.16 4.32
C THR A 71 -3.21 20.02 3.95
N VAL A 72 -3.77 18.88 3.56
CA VAL A 72 -3.01 17.69 3.20
C VAL A 72 -3.18 17.38 1.72
N LEU A 73 -2.07 17.24 1.01
CA LEU A 73 -2.03 16.84 -0.39
C LEU A 73 -1.59 15.39 -0.49
N ILE A 74 -2.35 14.57 -1.24
CA ILE A 74 -2.00 13.19 -1.56
C ILE A 74 -1.85 13.05 -3.06
N THR A 75 -0.65 12.71 -3.52
CA THR A 75 -0.41 12.39 -4.93
C THR A 75 -0.58 10.89 -5.16
N GLY A 76 -1.13 10.51 -6.31
CA GLY A 76 -1.52 9.13 -6.56
C GLY A 76 -2.67 8.68 -5.66
N GLY A 77 -3.57 9.63 -5.31
CA GLY A 77 -4.65 9.43 -4.36
C GLY A 77 -5.74 8.45 -4.81
N GLY A 78 -5.84 8.14 -6.12
CA GLY A 78 -6.70 7.08 -6.64
C GLY A 78 -6.07 5.68 -6.59
N GLY A 79 -4.75 5.57 -6.29
CA GLY A 79 -4.06 4.29 -6.13
C GLY A 79 -4.41 3.56 -4.83
N SER A 80 -4.00 2.29 -4.69
CA SER A 80 -4.33 1.46 -3.51
C SER A 80 -3.85 2.07 -2.19
N ILE A 81 -2.62 2.60 -2.14
CA ILE A 81 -2.08 3.26 -0.94
C ILE A 81 -2.67 4.67 -0.79
N GLY A 82 -2.71 5.43 -1.90
CA GLY A 82 -3.21 6.81 -1.88
C GLY A 82 -4.67 6.92 -1.44
N SER A 83 -5.55 6.04 -1.94
CA SER A 83 -6.97 6.03 -1.54
C SER A 83 -7.15 5.68 -0.06
N GLU A 84 -6.37 4.76 0.47
CA GLU A 84 -6.42 4.44 1.89
C GLU A 84 -5.84 5.56 2.76
N LEU A 85 -4.78 6.26 2.30
CA LEU A 85 -4.31 7.49 2.95
C LEU A 85 -5.44 8.53 3.01
N CYS A 86 -6.18 8.71 1.92
CA CYS A 86 -7.33 9.60 1.88
C CYS A 86 -8.39 9.22 2.93
N ARG A 87 -8.76 7.92 3.03
CA ARG A 87 -9.74 7.42 4.00
C ARG A 87 -9.30 7.65 5.45
N GLN A 88 -8.06 7.29 5.75
CA GLN A 88 -7.58 7.44 7.13
C GLN A 88 -7.39 8.91 7.51
N ILE A 89 -6.83 9.73 6.64
CA ILE A 89 -6.65 11.16 6.89
C ILE A 89 -8.00 11.87 7.06
N ALA A 90 -9.02 11.54 6.27
CA ALA A 90 -10.35 12.13 6.38
C ALA A 90 -10.96 12.01 7.80
N ARG A 91 -10.67 10.92 8.50
CA ARG A 91 -11.14 10.67 9.88
C ARG A 91 -10.48 11.58 10.93
N HIS A 92 -9.35 12.24 10.60
CA HIS A 92 -8.58 13.07 11.51
C HIS A 92 -8.79 14.58 11.31
N LYS A 93 -9.93 14.96 10.73
CA LYS A 93 -10.40 16.34 10.59
C LYS A 93 -9.34 17.28 10.00
N PRO A 94 -8.79 17.00 8.83
CA PRO A 94 -7.94 17.95 8.13
C PRO A 94 -8.77 19.19 7.78
N ARG A 95 -8.14 20.37 7.73
CA ARG A 95 -8.79 21.57 7.23
C ARG A 95 -9.22 21.40 5.77
N ARG A 96 -8.38 20.73 4.99
CA ARG A 96 -8.62 20.40 3.58
C ARG A 96 -7.85 19.16 3.17
N LEU A 97 -8.46 18.31 2.39
CA LEU A 97 -7.81 17.17 1.73
C LEU A 97 -7.80 17.42 0.22
N VAL A 98 -6.60 17.39 -0.38
CA VAL A 98 -6.41 17.57 -1.82
C VAL A 98 -5.88 16.26 -2.40
N ILE A 99 -6.57 15.72 -3.39
CA ILE A 99 -6.20 14.52 -4.14
C ILE A 99 -5.62 14.97 -5.48
N PHE A 100 -4.42 14.51 -5.82
CA PHE A 100 -3.79 14.74 -7.11
C PHE A 100 -3.45 13.41 -7.77
N ASP A 101 -4.08 13.13 -8.89
CA ASP A 101 -3.89 11.89 -9.64
C ASP A 101 -3.92 12.13 -11.14
N ILE A 102 -3.23 11.28 -11.90
CA ILE A 102 -3.27 11.31 -13.36
C ILE A 102 -4.49 10.57 -13.91
N TYR A 103 -5.01 9.58 -13.15
CA TYR A 103 -6.10 8.72 -13.58
C TYR A 103 -7.43 9.16 -12.97
N GLU A 104 -8.27 9.79 -13.79
CA GLU A 104 -9.52 10.43 -13.36
C GLU A 104 -10.52 9.45 -12.73
N ASN A 105 -10.67 8.24 -13.27
CA ASN A 105 -11.69 7.31 -12.78
C ASN A 105 -11.45 6.91 -11.32
N ASN A 106 -10.23 6.50 -10.99
CA ASN A 106 -9.90 6.13 -9.62
C ASN A 106 -9.98 7.36 -8.67
N ALA A 107 -9.61 8.55 -9.15
CA ALA A 107 -9.73 9.77 -8.37
C ALA A 107 -11.21 10.14 -8.13
N TYR A 108 -12.08 9.91 -9.12
CA TYR A 108 -13.52 10.10 -8.99
C TYR A 108 -14.14 9.11 -8.00
N ASP A 109 -13.76 7.83 -8.07
CA ASP A 109 -14.28 6.80 -7.16
C ASP A 109 -14.01 7.16 -5.69
N ILE A 110 -12.78 7.50 -5.35
CA ILE A 110 -12.44 7.90 -3.97
C ILE A 110 -13.10 9.23 -3.58
N GLN A 111 -13.29 10.17 -4.52
CA GLN A 111 -14.02 11.40 -4.25
C GLN A 111 -15.47 11.13 -3.85
N MET A 112 -16.15 10.27 -4.62
CA MET A 112 -17.55 9.92 -4.35
C MET A 112 -17.72 9.18 -3.02
N GLU A 113 -16.77 8.28 -2.71
CA GLU A 113 -16.74 7.58 -1.43
C GLU A 113 -16.61 8.58 -0.26
N LEU A 114 -15.58 9.44 -0.30
CA LEU A 114 -15.30 10.39 0.79
C LEU A 114 -16.40 11.44 0.97
N ARG A 115 -17.00 11.93 -0.12
CA ARG A 115 -18.16 12.85 -0.02
C ARG A 115 -19.37 12.23 0.66
N ARG A 116 -19.56 10.93 0.47
CA ARG A 116 -20.65 10.20 1.13
C ARG A 116 -20.36 9.94 2.61
N GLU A 117 -19.10 9.56 2.94
CA GLU A 117 -18.73 9.16 4.30
C GLU A 117 -18.35 10.33 5.19
N HIS A 118 -17.84 11.41 4.60
CA HIS A 118 -17.37 12.61 5.27
C HIS A 118 -17.92 13.88 4.59
N PRO A 119 -19.24 14.14 4.65
CA PRO A 119 -19.87 15.27 3.97
C PRO A 119 -19.36 16.65 4.44
N GLU A 120 -18.80 16.71 5.64
CA GLU A 120 -18.20 17.92 6.24
C GLU A 120 -16.77 18.19 5.75
N LEU A 121 -16.12 17.23 5.09
CA LEU A 121 -14.73 17.34 4.64
C LEU A 121 -14.62 18.32 3.48
N THR A 122 -13.75 19.31 3.60
CA THR A 122 -13.32 20.12 2.45
C THR A 122 -12.40 19.28 1.59
N LEU A 123 -12.93 18.77 0.46
CA LEU A 123 -12.28 17.83 -0.43
C LEU A 123 -12.16 18.41 -1.83
N ASP A 124 -10.94 18.52 -2.34
CA ASP A 124 -10.62 18.89 -3.71
C ASP A 124 -9.93 17.73 -4.44
N VAL A 125 -10.30 17.51 -5.70
CA VAL A 125 -9.69 16.53 -6.58
C VAL A 125 -9.15 17.22 -7.81
N CYS A 126 -7.85 17.06 -8.06
CA CYS A 126 -7.13 17.67 -9.15
C CYS A 126 -6.54 16.59 -10.05
N ILE A 127 -6.84 16.67 -11.34
CA ILE A 127 -6.27 15.76 -12.33
C ILE A 127 -5.00 16.39 -12.92
N GLY A 128 -3.93 15.60 -12.97
CA GLY A 128 -2.65 16.02 -13.53
C GLY A 128 -1.53 15.04 -13.23
N SER A 129 -0.39 15.28 -13.84
CA SER A 129 0.80 14.44 -13.70
C SER A 129 1.85 15.13 -12.84
N VAL A 130 2.48 14.38 -11.92
CA VAL A 130 3.67 14.83 -11.16
C VAL A 130 4.87 15.13 -12.08
N ARG A 131 4.82 14.68 -13.33
CA ARG A 131 5.83 14.95 -14.36
C ARG A 131 5.74 16.39 -14.91
N ASP A 132 4.56 16.99 -14.78
CA ASP A 132 4.30 18.37 -15.24
C ASP A 132 4.61 19.35 -14.12
N ARG A 133 5.78 19.99 -14.20
CA ARG A 133 6.27 20.91 -13.20
C ARG A 133 5.34 22.13 -13.04
N GLY A 134 4.83 22.70 -14.14
CA GLY A 134 3.94 23.85 -14.09
C GLY A 134 2.64 23.51 -13.36
N ARG A 135 2.05 22.34 -13.70
CA ARG A 135 0.84 21.85 -13.01
C ARG A 135 1.06 21.59 -11.51
N VAL A 136 2.25 21.11 -11.14
CA VAL A 136 2.62 20.90 -9.73
C VAL A 136 2.75 22.23 -9.00
N ASP A 137 3.42 23.23 -9.60
CA ASP A 137 3.57 24.55 -9.00
C ASP A 137 2.20 25.25 -8.84
N ASP A 138 1.33 25.24 -9.87
CA ASP A 138 -0.04 25.77 -9.79
C ASP A 138 -0.87 25.12 -8.67
N LEU A 139 -0.69 23.80 -8.49
CA LEU A 139 -1.37 23.05 -7.44
C LEU A 139 -0.94 23.53 -6.03
N LEU A 140 0.38 23.68 -5.82
CA LEU A 140 0.90 24.09 -4.54
C LEU A 140 0.62 25.58 -4.25
N ASP A 141 0.67 26.45 -5.26
CA ASP A 141 0.26 27.84 -5.16
C ASP A 141 -1.21 27.99 -4.74
N THR A 142 -2.09 27.18 -5.35
CA THR A 142 -3.54 27.23 -5.09
C THR A 142 -3.90 26.73 -3.69
N TYR A 143 -3.35 25.61 -3.28
CA TYR A 143 -3.79 24.90 -2.08
C TYR A 143 -2.89 25.09 -0.87
N GLN A 144 -1.64 25.50 -1.06
CA GLN A 144 -0.64 25.73 -0.01
C GLN A 144 -0.64 24.62 1.05
N PRO A 145 -0.36 23.35 0.67
CA PRO A 145 -0.46 22.23 1.59
C PRO A 145 0.57 22.34 2.72
N ASP A 146 0.14 22.01 3.94
CA ASP A 146 1.02 21.86 5.09
C ASP A 146 1.81 20.54 5.01
N LEU A 147 1.14 19.47 4.50
CA LEU A 147 1.67 18.12 4.45
C LEU A 147 1.44 17.51 3.06
N ILE A 148 2.44 16.77 2.58
CA ILE A 148 2.35 16.02 1.32
C ILE A 148 2.65 14.53 1.59
N PHE A 149 1.75 13.65 1.15
CA PHE A 149 2.00 12.22 1.04
C PHE A 149 2.14 11.87 -0.44
N HIS A 150 3.37 11.51 -0.84
CA HIS A 150 3.69 11.26 -2.24
C HIS A 150 3.65 9.77 -2.56
N ALA A 151 2.50 9.30 -3.06
CA ALA A 151 2.27 7.91 -3.45
C ALA A 151 2.18 7.70 -4.98
N ALA A 152 2.29 8.77 -5.78
CA ALA A 152 2.30 8.66 -7.24
C ALA A 152 3.59 7.99 -7.73
N ALA A 153 3.47 6.79 -8.30
CA ALA A 153 4.60 6.05 -8.87
C ALA A 153 4.15 4.95 -9.84
N HIS A 154 4.99 4.62 -10.80
CA HIS A 154 4.92 3.36 -11.54
C HIS A 154 5.57 2.25 -10.70
N LYS A 155 4.85 1.15 -10.42
CA LYS A 155 5.28 0.11 -9.47
C LYS A 155 5.49 -1.27 -10.08
N HIS A 156 4.98 -1.52 -11.29
CA HIS A 156 5.05 -2.84 -11.92
C HIS A 156 6.44 -3.11 -12.50
N VAL A 157 7.19 -4.02 -11.86
CA VAL A 157 8.57 -4.34 -12.25
C VAL A 157 8.67 -4.74 -13.72
N PRO A 158 7.88 -5.71 -14.26
CA PRO A 158 8.03 -6.10 -15.65
C PRO A 158 7.80 -4.96 -16.64
N LEU A 159 6.77 -4.13 -16.40
CA LEU A 159 6.48 -3.00 -17.29
C LEU A 159 7.58 -1.93 -17.25
N MET A 160 8.25 -1.77 -16.13
CA MET A 160 9.33 -0.79 -16.00
C MET A 160 10.65 -1.31 -16.58
N GLU A 161 10.87 -2.63 -16.62
CA GLU A 161 11.98 -3.22 -17.39
C GLU A 161 11.79 -2.96 -18.89
N ASP A 162 10.56 -3.11 -19.40
CA ASP A 162 10.23 -2.83 -20.81
C ASP A 162 10.19 -1.32 -21.12
N SER A 163 9.95 -0.47 -20.12
CA SER A 163 9.78 0.98 -20.27
C SER A 163 10.60 1.78 -19.25
N PRO A 164 11.93 1.64 -19.23
CA PRO A 164 12.80 2.25 -18.19
C PRO A 164 12.72 3.77 -18.15
N ASN A 165 12.58 4.43 -19.30
CA ASN A 165 12.46 5.88 -19.39
C ASN A 165 11.21 6.40 -18.68
N GLU A 166 10.11 5.64 -18.73
CA GLU A 166 8.87 6.04 -18.06
C GLU A 166 9.00 5.90 -16.53
N ALA A 167 9.73 4.88 -16.03
CA ALA A 167 10.06 4.77 -14.61
C ALA A 167 10.86 6.00 -14.13
N ILE A 168 11.88 6.41 -14.88
CA ILE A 168 12.70 7.57 -14.53
C ILE A 168 11.89 8.87 -14.60
N LYS A 169 11.15 9.11 -15.68
CA LYS A 169 10.34 10.33 -15.85
C LYS A 169 9.27 10.45 -14.76
N ASN A 170 8.56 9.37 -14.48
CA ASN A 170 7.46 9.42 -13.53
C ASN A 170 7.95 9.37 -12.08
N ASN A 171 8.78 8.36 -11.75
CA ASN A 171 9.18 8.15 -10.36
C ASN A 171 10.23 9.19 -9.95
N VAL A 172 11.34 9.32 -10.68
CA VAL A 172 12.46 10.18 -10.27
C VAL A 172 12.15 11.65 -10.52
N PHE A 173 11.86 12.03 -11.77
CA PHE A 173 11.57 13.43 -12.07
C PHE A 173 10.25 13.89 -11.47
N GLY A 174 9.22 13.04 -11.41
CA GLY A 174 7.98 13.35 -10.71
C GLY A 174 8.21 13.63 -9.23
N THR A 175 8.98 12.79 -8.53
CA THR A 175 9.36 13.04 -7.13
C THR A 175 10.19 14.30 -6.98
N TYR A 176 11.14 14.55 -7.90
CA TYR A 176 11.97 15.76 -7.88
C TYR A 176 11.13 17.04 -8.07
N ASN A 177 10.21 17.06 -9.02
CA ASN A 177 9.30 18.19 -9.24
C ASN A 177 8.47 18.48 -7.99
N MET A 178 7.85 17.43 -7.42
CA MET A 178 7.05 17.56 -6.20
C MET A 178 7.88 18.06 -5.02
N ALA A 179 9.09 17.53 -4.83
CA ALA A 179 9.96 17.89 -3.71
C ALA A 179 10.50 19.32 -3.85
N GLN A 180 10.90 19.73 -5.06
CA GLN A 180 11.33 21.12 -5.30
C GLN A 180 10.19 22.12 -5.08
N SER A 181 9.00 21.81 -5.59
CA SER A 181 7.83 22.65 -5.40
C SER A 181 7.44 22.72 -3.92
N ALA A 182 7.44 21.59 -3.21
CA ALA A 182 7.18 21.53 -1.77
C ALA A 182 8.15 22.44 -0.98
N ALA A 183 9.44 22.37 -1.28
CA ALA A 183 10.46 23.23 -0.64
C ALA A 183 10.24 24.71 -0.95
N ALA A 184 9.93 25.06 -2.20
CA ALA A 184 9.70 26.43 -2.63
C ALA A 184 8.46 27.08 -1.97
N HIS A 185 7.42 26.27 -1.71
CA HIS A 185 6.16 26.72 -1.09
C HIS A 185 6.13 26.54 0.44
N GLY A 186 7.25 26.16 1.07
CA GLY A 186 7.34 26.06 2.52
C GLY A 186 6.47 24.97 3.14
N VAL A 187 6.23 23.87 2.42
CA VAL A 187 5.55 22.68 2.94
C VAL A 187 6.29 22.19 4.19
N LYS A 188 5.57 21.91 5.26
CA LYS A 188 6.20 21.50 6.52
C LYS A 188 6.80 20.10 6.44
N ARG A 189 6.07 19.15 5.86
CA ARG A 189 6.48 17.75 5.79
C ARG A 189 6.10 17.09 4.48
N PHE A 190 7.03 16.31 3.94
CA PHE A 190 6.88 15.54 2.72
C PHE A 190 7.22 14.08 2.99
N VAL A 191 6.24 13.19 2.84
CA VAL A 191 6.38 11.75 3.08
C VAL A 191 6.35 11.01 1.74
N LEU A 192 7.48 10.43 1.35
CA LEU A 192 7.60 9.59 0.16
C LEU A 192 7.20 8.14 0.48
N ILE A 193 6.27 7.58 -0.26
CA ILE A 193 6.00 6.15 -0.23
C ILE A 193 7.09 5.43 -1.04
N SER A 194 7.87 4.58 -0.37
CA SER A 194 8.94 3.78 -0.97
C SER A 194 8.64 2.27 -0.87
N THR A 195 9.61 1.43 -1.13
CA THR A 195 9.45 -0.02 -1.25
C THR A 195 10.71 -0.77 -0.81
N ASP A 196 10.55 -2.03 -0.39
CA ASP A 196 11.62 -3.02 -0.17
C ASP A 196 12.52 -3.18 -1.40
N LYS A 197 11.98 -3.02 -2.62
CA LYS A 197 12.71 -3.14 -3.88
C LYS A 197 13.73 -2.02 -4.14
N ALA A 198 13.69 -0.94 -3.35
CA ALA A 198 14.71 0.10 -3.33
C ALA A 198 16.00 -0.32 -2.61
N VAL A 199 15.98 -1.46 -1.89
CA VAL A 199 17.14 -2.04 -1.20
C VAL A 199 17.95 -2.87 -2.18
N ASN A 200 19.22 -2.52 -2.40
CA ASN A 200 20.09 -3.22 -3.36
C ASN A 200 19.35 -3.58 -4.66
N PRO A 201 18.84 -2.58 -5.40
CA PRO A 201 17.90 -2.80 -6.48
C PRO A 201 18.51 -3.61 -7.62
N THR A 202 17.79 -4.62 -8.08
CA THR A 202 18.15 -5.48 -9.24
C THR A 202 17.27 -5.20 -10.45
N ASN A 203 16.35 -4.24 -10.36
CA ASN A 203 15.43 -3.87 -11.41
C ASN A 203 15.25 -2.35 -11.49
N ILE A 204 14.78 -1.89 -12.66
CA ILE A 204 14.60 -0.46 -12.97
C ILE A 204 13.62 0.22 -12.01
N MET A 205 12.51 -0.43 -11.68
CA MET A 205 11.53 0.14 -10.76
C MET A 205 12.15 0.37 -9.38
N GLY A 206 12.84 -0.64 -8.82
CA GLY A 206 13.54 -0.52 -7.54
C GLY A 206 14.62 0.55 -7.56
N ALA A 207 15.43 0.59 -8.63
CA ALA A 207 16.47 1.61 -8.83
C ALA A 207 15.86 3.03 -8.89
N SER A 208 14.74 3.20 -9.62
CA SER A 208 14.03 4.48 -9.68
C SER A 208 13.53 4.92 -8.30
N LYS A 209 13.01 4.01 -7.49
CA LYS A 209 12.56 4.31 -6.12
C LYS A 209 13.73 4.64 -5.19
N ARG A 210 14.88 3.96 -5.35
CA ARG A 210 16.10 4.33 -4.62
C ARG A 210 16.56 5.74 -4.95
N LEU A 211 16.52 6.14 -6.23
CA LEU A 211 16.80 7.51 -6.63
C LEU A 211 15.80 8.51 -6.02
N CYS A 212 14.50 8.15 -5.92
CA CYS A 212 13.52 9.00 -5.24
C CYS A 212 13.89 9.23 -3.77
N GLU A 213 14.35 8.20 -3.04
CA GLU A 213 14.82 8.34 -1.66
C GLU A 213 16.03 9.29 -1.57
N MET A 214 16.99 9.17 -2.51
CA MET A 214 18.13 10.07 -2.57
C MET A 214 17.73 11.51 -2.86
N VAL A 215 16.73 11.74 -3.74
CA VAL A 215 16.15 13.06 -4.01
C VAL A 215 15.56 13.65 -2.73
N VAL A 216 14.76 12.88 -2.01
CA VAL A 216 14.11 13.28 -0.76
C VAL A 216 15.17 13.66 0.30
N GLN A 217 16.19 12.84 0.50
CA GLN A 217 17.29 13.13 1.43
C GLN A 217 18.12 14.36 1.01
N MET A 218 18.31 14.55 -0.30
CA MET A 218 18.99 15.75 -0.82
C MET A 218 18.17 17.02 -0.54
N MET A 219 16.87 16.97 -0.74
CA MET A 219 15.97 18.12 -0.57
C MET A 219 15.82 18.48 0.91
N ASP A 220 15.81 17.51 1.80
CA ASP A 220 15.83 17.74 3.25
C ASP A 220 17.02 18.62 3.69
N ARG A 221 18.22 18.30 3.17
CA ARG A 221 19.44 19.08 3.48
C ARG A 221 19.45 20.49 2.90
N ARG A 222 18.57 20.81 1.97
CA ARG A 222 18.57 22.07 1.19
C ARG A 222 17.40 22.99 1.50
N SER A 223 16.46 22.55 2.32
CA SER A 223 15.25 23.32 2.62
C SER A 223 14.82 23.15 4.08
N GLY A 224 13.83 23.93 4.49
CA GLY A 224 13.21 23.81 5.80
C GLY A 224 12.06 22.79 5.86
N THR A 225 11.75 22.11 4.76
CA THR A 225 10.75 21.05 4.70
C THR A 225 11.34 19.75 5.24
N GLU A 226 10.64 19.08 6.14
CA GLU A 226 11.02 17.74 6.66
C GLU A 226 10.69 16.69 5.60
N PHE A 227 11.70 16.19 4.92
CA PHE A 227 11.55 15.16 3.90
C PHE A 227 11.89 13.79 4.48
N VAL A 228 10.96 12.83 4.33
CA VAL A 228 11.18 11.44 4.77
C VAL A 228 10.67 10.46 3.75
N ALA A 229 11.19 9.24 3.80
CA ALA A 229 10.70 8.11 3.02
C ALA A 229 10.25 6.96 3.92
N VAL A 230 9.27 6.17 3.46
CA VAL A 230 8.78 5.01 4.18
C VAL A 230 8.84 3.79 3.26
N ARG A 231 9.66 2.80 3.65
CA ARG A 231 9.81 1.51 2.94
C ARG A 231 8.90 0.46 3.55
N PHE A 232 8.23 -0.28 2.69
CA PHE A 232 7.52 -1.50 3.06
C PHE A 232 7.46 -2.46 1.87
N GLY A 233 7.13 -3.72 2.14
CA GLY A 233 7.03 -4.78 1.14
C GLY A 233 5.70 -4.77 0.40
N ASN A 234 5.21 -5.96 0.05
CA ASN A 234 3.95 -6.07 -0.68
C ASN A 234 2.75 -5.81 0.23
N VAL A 235 1.69 -5.27 -0.35
CA VAL A 235 0.41 -5.10 0.32
C VAL A 235 -0.65 -5.99 -0.32
N LEU A 236 -1.44 -6.67 0.52
CA LEU A 236 -2.49 -7.57 0.06
C LEU A 236 -3.58 -6.84 -0.70
N GLY A 237 -4.06 -7.45 -1.78
CA GLY A 237 -5.21 -6.94 -2.53
C GLY A 237 -4.94 -5.65 -3.31
N SER A 238 -3.68 -5.18 -3.43
CA SER A 238 -3.38 -4.01 -4.26
C SER A 238 -3.57 -4.30 -5.75
N ASN A 239 -3.97 -3.29 -6.52
CA ASN A 239 -4.21 -3.41 -7.95
C ASN A 239 -3.02 -4.02 -8.69
N GLY A 240 -3.29 -5.09 -9.47
CA GLY A 240 -2.29 -5.82 -10.25
C GLY A 240 -1.28 -6.63 -9.40
N SER A 241 -1.55 -6.88 -8.11
CA SER A 241 -0.73 -7.73 -7.27
C SER A 241 -1.03 -9.22 -7.47
N VAL A 242 -0.23 -10.07 -6.82
CA VAL A 242 -0.28 -11.54 -6.98
C VAL A 242 -1.63 -12.14 -6.58
N VAL A 243 -2.28 -11.61 -5.54
CA VAL A 243 -3.55 -12.12 -5.02
C VAL A 243 -4.69 -11.97 -6.03
N PRO A 244 -5.04 -10.78 -6.54
CA PRO A 244 -6.04 -10.63 -7.57
C PRO A 244 -5.72 -11.40 -8.86
N LEU A 245 -4.43 -11.65 -9.15
CA LEU A 245 -4.02 -12.50 -10.27
C LEU A 245 -4.44 -13.94 -10.03
N PHE A 246 -4.09 -14.50 -8.86
CA PHE A 246 -4.43 -15.88 -8.51
C PHE A 246 -5.94 -16.09 -8.44
N GLU A 247 -6.69 -15.18 -7.84
CA GLU A 247 -8.16 -15.24 -7.81
C GLU A 247 -8.77 -15.32 -9.21
N ARG A 248 -8.30 -14.50 -10.15
CA ARG A 248 -8.75 -14.57 -11.55
C ARG A 248 -8.36 -15.89 -12.23
N GLN A 249 -7.14 -16.37 -12.01
CA GLN A 249 -6.68 -17.64 -12.57
C GLN A 249 -7.51 -18.82 -12.04
N ILE A 250 -7.81 -18.85 -10.74
CA ILE A 250 -8.66 -19.86 -10.12
C ILE A 250 -10.09 -19.79 -10.68
N ALA A 251 -10.65 -18.58 -10.78
CA ALA A 251 -11.99 -18.39 -11.33
C ALA A 251 -12.11 -18.86 -12.79
N CYS A 252 -11.00 -18.84 -13.54
CA CYS A 252 -10.94 -19.36 -14.93
C CYS A 252 -10.62 -20.87 -15.01
N GLY A 253 -10.50 -21.59 -13.89
CA GLY A 253 -10.13 -23.01 -13.88
C GLY A 253 -8.62 -23.27 -13.91
N GLY A 254 -7.80 -22.25 -13.69
CA GLY A 254 -6.32 -22.38 -13.68
C GLY A 254 -5.68 -22.26 -15.07
N PRO A 255 -4.38 -22.55 -15.18
CA PRO A 255 -3.45 -22.81 -14.09
C PRO A 255 -3.12 -21.55 -13.27
N VAL A 256 -2.77 -21.74 -11.99
CA VAL A 256 -2.15 -20.69 -11.18
C VAL A 256 -0.65 -20.64 -11.50
N THR A 257 -0.13 -19.45 -11.78
CA THR A 257 1.26 -19.27 -12.20
C THR A 257 2.10 -18.64 -11.10
N VAL A 258 3.15 -19.34 -10.69
CA VAL A 258 4.16 -18.88 -9.70
C VAL A 258 5.50 -18.78 -10.41
N THR A 259 6.30 -17.76 -10.11
CA THR A 259 7.58 -17.56 -10.80
C THR A 259 8.65 -18.54 -10.32
N HIS A 260 8.67 -18.87 -9.03
CA HIS A 260 9.62 -19.87 -8.48
C HIS A 260 9.01 -20.52 -7.22
N PRO A 261 9.20 -21.83 -6.96
CA PRO A 261 8.63 -22.51 -5.80
C PRO A 261 9.14 -21.98 -4.46
N GLU A 262 10.36 -21.45 -4.40
CA GLU A 262 10.98 -20.94 -3.18
C GLU A 262 10.85 -19.41 -3.03
N ILE A 263 10.15 -18.71 -3.94
CA ILE A 263 10.06 -17.26 -3.87
C ILE A 263 9.29 -16.81 -2.64
N THR A 264 9.88 -15.88 -1.88
CA THR A 264 9.24 -15.30 -0.70
C THR A 264 8.99 -13.81 -0.87
N ARG A 265 7.96 -13.30 -0.18
CA ARG A 265 7.65 -11.86 -0.10
C ARG A 265 7.11 -11.52 1.27
N PHE A 266 7.41 -10.31 1.71
CA PHE A 266 6.75 -9.73 2.87
C PHE A 266 5.37 -9.21 2.49
N PHE A 267 4.39 -9.41 3.37
CA PHE A 267 3.04 -8.91 3.17
C PHE A 267 2.48 -8.21 4.41
N MET A 268 1.69 -7.18 4.16
CA MET A 268 0.81 -6.58 5.15
C MET A 268 -0.50 -6.13 4.50
N THR A 269 -1.49 -5.76 5.30
CA THR A 269 -2.72 -5.20 4.77
C THR A 269 -2.52 -3.73 4.36
N ILE A 270 -3.31 -3.23 3.41
CA ILE A 270 -3.25 -1.83 2.99
C ILE A 270 -3.55 -0.87 4.16
N PRO A 271 -4.63 -1.10 4.97
CA PRO A 271 -4.90 -0.25 6.12
C PRO A 271 -3.77 -0.22 7.16
N GLU A 272 -3.13 -1.37 7.41
CA GLU A 272 -1.99 -1.47 8.31
C GLU A 272 -0.79 -0.66 7.79
N ALA A 273 -0.41 -0.85 6.52
CA ALA A 273 0.68 -0.11 5.89
C ALA A 273 0.46 1.40 6.00
N VAL A 274 -0.75 1.87 5.71
CA VAL A 274 -1.09 3.29 5.76
C VAL A 274 -1.07 3.82 7.19
N SER A 275 -1.57 3.08 8.17
CA SER A 275 -1.49 3.49 9.59
C SER A 275 -0.05 3.68 10.03
N LEU A 276 0.85 2.80 9.62
CA LEU A 276 2.28 2.90 9.91
C LEU A 276 2.97 4.03 9.13
N VAL A 277 2.54 4.33 7.91
CA VAL A 277 2.99 5.52 7.15
C VAL A 277 2.60 6.80 7.86
N LEU A 278 1.37 6.89 8.38
CA LEU A 278 0.93 8.05 9.17
C LEU A 278 1.75 8.18 10.46
N GLN A 279 2.06 7.06 11.11
CA GLN A 279 2.92 7.04 12.30
C GLN A 279 4.35 7.48 11.98
N ALA A 280 4.94 7.01 10.87
CA ALA A 280 6.25 7.45 10.41
C ALA A 280 6.23 8.97 10.12
N GLY A 281 5.15 9.46 9.49
CA GLY A 281 4.92 10.89 9.30
C GLY A 281 4.89 11.67 10.62
N TYR A 282 4.35 11.13 11.69
CA TYR A 282 4.35 11.76 13.01
C TYR A 282 5.76 11.84 13.62
N TYR A 283 6.54 10.76 13.52
CA TYR A 283 7.90 10.69 14.08
C TYR A 283 8.97 11.37 13.23
N ALA A 284 8.63 11.80 12.01
CA ALA A 284 9.55 12.42 11.07
C ALA A 284 10.23 13.67 11.66
N LYS A 285 11.54 13.77 11.46
CA LYS A 285 12.38 14.91 11.83
C LYS A 285 13.15 15.46 10.63
N GLY A 286 13.12 14.77 9.50
CA GLY A 286 13.80 15.08 8.25
C GLY A 286 15.02 14.20 7.96
N GLY A 287 15.11 13.71 6.73
CA GLY A 287 16.21 12.87 6.23
C GLY A 287 16.08 11.37 6.48
N GLU A 288 15.11 10.93 7.29
CA GLU A 288 14.95 9.51 7.63
C GLU A 288 14.37 8.70 6.48
N ILE A 289 14.78 7.42 6.44
CA ILE A 289 14.10 6.36 5.71
C ILE A 289 13.55 5.38 6.75
N PHE A 290 12.26 5.48 7.02
CA PHE A 290 11.57 4.54 7.90
C PHE A 290 11.38 3.20 7.19
N VAL A 291 11.56 2.11 7.92
CA VAL A 291 11.31 0.74 7.45
C VAL A 291 10.22 0.14 8.32
N LEU A 292 9.12 -0.28 7.69
CA LEU A 292 8.02 -0.88 8.43
C LEU A 292 8.36 -2.33 8.80
N ASP A 293 7.98 -2.73 10.00
CA ASP A 293 8.06 -4.13 10.42
C ASP A 293 7.03 -4.96 9.64
N MET A 294 7.52 -5.78 8.74
CA MET A 294 6.71 -6.62 7.85
C MET A 294 6.43 -8.01 8.42
N GLY A 295 6.98 -8.34 9.60
CA GLY A 295 6.93 -9.68 10.16
C GLY A 295 7.73 -10.69 9.32
N GLN A 296 7.24 -11.93 9.23
CA GLN A 296 7.92 -13.00 8.49
C GLN A 296 7.55 -13.00 7.01
N PRO A 297 8.50 -13.34 6.13
CA PRO A 297 8.21 -13.50 4.71
C PRO A 297 7.32 -14.73 4.45
N VAL A 298 6.46 -14.64 3.44
CA VAL A 298 5.52 -15.69 3.05
C VAL A 298 5.93 -16.27 1.69
N LYS A 299 5.97 -17.60 1.58
CA LYS A 299 6.18 -18.29 0.30
C LYS A 299 4.96 -18.07 -0.61
N ILE A 300 5.21 -17.64 -1.84
CA ILE A 300 4.14 -17.39 -2.82
C ILE A 300 3.44 -18.68 -3.23
N ASP A 301 4.16 -19.80 -3.28
CA ASP A 301 3.59 -21.12 -3.54
C ASP A 301 2.59 -21.54 -2.46
N ASP A 302 2.93 -21.35 -1.18
CA ASP A 302 2.03 -21.65 -0.06
C ASP A 302 0.76 -20.78 -0.13
N MET A 303 0.92 -19.49 -0.46
CA MET A 303 -0.22 -18.59 -0.65
C MET A 303 -1.12 -19.04 -1.81
N ALA A 304 -0.54 -19.46 -2.93
CA ALA A 304 -1.29 -19.98 -4.06
C ALA A 304 -2.11 -21.23 -3.67
N ARG A 305 -1.48 -22.19 -2.99
CA ARG A 305 -2.16 -23.42 -2.51
C ARG A 305 -3.29 -23.10 -1.54
N GLN A 306 -3.07 -22.19 -0.62
CA GLN A 306 -4.09 -21.77 0.33
C GLN A 306 -5.28 -21.09 -0.37
N LEU A 307 -5.04 -20.21 -1.34
CA LEU A 307 -6.09 -19.59 -2.14
C LEU A 307 -6.93 -20.60 -2.92
N ILE A 308 -6.28 -21.58 -3.57
CA ILE A 308 -6.97 -22.65 -4.29
C ILE A 308 -7.89 -23.41 -3.34
N ARG A 309 -7.39 -23.82 -2.16
CA ARG A 309 -8.21 -24.52 -1.15
C ARG A 309 -9.37 -23.66 -0.64
N LEU A 310 -9.14 -22.40 -0.35
CA LEU A 310 -10.21 -21.47 0.07
C LEU A 310 -11.28 -21.27 -0.99
N SER A 311 -10.92 -21.44 -2.25
CA SER A 311 -11.86 -21.43 -3.39
C SER A 311 -12.62 -22.73 -3.56
N GLY A 312 -12.35 -23.75 -2.72
CA GLY A 312 -13.04 -25.05 -2.75
C GLY A 312 -12.41 -26.07 -3.70
N PHE A 313 -11.17 -25.86 -4.15
CA PHE A 313 -10.45 -26.73 -5.07
C PHE A 313 -9.22 -27.37 -4.43
N GLU A 314 -8.77 -28.50 -4.96
CA GLU A 314 -7.53 -29.15 -4.51
C GLU A 314 -6.34 -28.73 -5.39
N PRO A 315 -5.27 -28.14 -4.79
CA PRO A 315 -4.09 -27.73 -5.52
C PRO A 315 -3.38 -28.88 -6.23
N GLY A 316 -3.11 -28.73 -7.52
CA GLY A 316 -2.44 -29.73 -8.34
C GLY A 316 -3.35 -30.85 -8.86
N VAL A 317 -4.60 -30.92 -8.39
CA VAL A 317 -5.63 -31.86 -8.87
C VAL A 317 -6.67 -31.09 -9.69
N ASP A 318 -7.42 -30.21 -9.04
CA ASP A 318 -8.45 -29.40 -9.72
C ASP A 318 -7.84 -28.18 -10.40
N ILE A 319 -6.89 -27.52 -9.74
CA ILE A 319 -6.19 -26.32 -10.24
C ILE A 319 -4.68 -26.59 -10.25
N PRO A 320 -4.07 -26.72 -11.45
CA PRO A 320 -2.62 -26.89 -11.58
C PRO A 320 -1.86 -25.62 -11.14
N ILE A 321 -0.68 -25.81 -10.54
CA ILE A 321 0.29 -24.75 -10.29
C ILE A 321 1.45 -24.92 -11.26
N ILE A 322 1.78 -23.86 -12.01
CA ILE A 322 2.86 -23.87 -13.01
C ILE A 322 3.93 -22.86 -12.59
N TYR A 323 5.20 -23.26 -12.71
CA TYR A 323 6.34 -22.40 -12.42
C TYR A 323 6.94 -21.87 -13.72
N ASN A 324 6.87 -20.54 -13.90
CA ASN A 324 7.27 -19.88 -15.16
C ASN A 324 8.72 -19.41 -15.17
N GLY A 325 9.48 -19.59 -14.08
CA GLY A 325 10.80 -19.01 -13.90
C GLY A 325 10.77 -17.57 -13.39
N LEU A 326 11.86 -17.14 -12.74
CA LEU A 326 12.03 -15.78 -12.28
C LEU A 326 12.03 -14.81 -13.47
N ARG A 327 11.37 -13.68 -13.32
CA ARG A 327 11.36 -12.60 -14.30
C ARG A 327 12.66 -11.79 -14.26
N PRO A 328 13.05 -11.10 -15.34
CA PRO A 328 14.18 -10.18 -15.31
C PRO A 328 14.08 -9.21 -14.14
N GLY A 329 15.17 -9.09 -13.35
CA GLY A 329 15.21 -8.22 -12.19
C GLY A 329 14.43 -8.70 -10.95
N GLU A 330 13.74 -9.83 -11.00
CA GLU A 330 13.03 -10.39 -9.85
C GLU A 330 13.99 -11.14 -8.92
N LYS A 331 13.95 -10.81 -7.63
CA LYS A 331 14.72 -11.50 -6.59
C LYS A 331 13.95 -12.70 -6.05
N LEU A 332 14.67 -13.72 -5.60
CA LEU A 332 14.06 -14.83 -4.87
C LEU A 332 13.47 -14.35 -3.53
N ASP A 333 14.26 -13.56 -2.80
CA ASP A 333 13.91 -12.96 -1.52
C ASP A 333 14.14 -11.45 -1.55
N GLU A 334 13.29 -10.66 -0.93
CA GLU A 334 13.45 -9.22 -0.79
C GLU A 334 14.02 -8.87 0.60
N GLY A 335 14.92 -7.87 0.65
CA GLY A 335 15.43 -7.31 1.89
C GLY A 335 14.70 -6.02 2.25
N LEU A 336 14.69 -5.69 3.54
CA LEU A 336 14.09 -4.44 4.04
C LEU A 336 15.15 -3.37 4.36
N LEU A 337 16.38 -3.79 4.66
CA LEU A 337 17.52 -2.97 5.08
C LEU A 337 18.68 -3.05 4.10
#